data_f0ee1645fa7a397d58db4b9b9172aec9
#
_entry.id   f0ee1645fa7a397d58db4b9b9172aec9
#
_cell.length_a   1.000
_cell.length_b   1.000
_cell.length_c   1.000
_cell.angle_alpha   90.00
_cell.angle_beta   90.00
_cell.angle_gamma   90.00
#
_symmetry.space_group_name_H-M   'P 1'
#
loop_
_entity.id
_entity.type
_entity.pdbx_description
1 polymer ?
#
loop_
_entity_poly.entity_id
_entity_poly.type
_entity_poly.pdbx_seq_one_letter_code
_entity_poly.pdbx_strand_id
1 'polypeptide(L)'
;MNREFLHKITLLGCLFLLITSSSGTDNGFQTPEQYAQIVQEHFANEEWEAGKELLEEGLQKYPNVSDLEWLMGKYWFHEKNYDQSRYHLVKAIDDNYNNVNAKHLLVDVEDITKCCLQTYPVC
;
A
#
# COMPACT_ATOMS: atom_id res chain seq x y z
N MET A 1 44.52 -9.21 25.65
CA MET A 1 43.51 -9.95 24.90
C MET A 1 42.60 -8.97 24.18
N ASN A 2 42.73 -8.93 22.92
CA ASN A 2 41.69 -8.67 21.93
C ASN A 2 41.53 -7.24 21.48
N ARG A 3 42.61 -6.51 21.29
CA ARG A 3 42.62 -5.34 20.41
C ARG A 3 42.21 -5.70 18.97
N GLU A 4 42.53 -6.92 18.51
CA GLU A 4 42.13 -7.39 17.18
C GLU A 4 40.65 -7.70 17.07
N PHE A 5 39.99 -8.18 18.14
CA PHE A 5 38.55 -8.45 18.14
C PHE A 5 37.75 -7.16 18.15
N LEU A 6 38.16 -6.16 18.95
CA LEU A 6 37.56 -4.83 18.95
C LEU A 6 37.75 -4.10 17.62
N HIS A 7 38.90 -4.31 16.95
CA HIS A 7 39.20 -3.74 15.64
C HIS A 7 38.30 -4.34 14.53
N LYS A 8 38.05 -5.66 14.62
CA LYS A 8 37.14 -6.34 13.68
C LYS A 8 35.68 -5.94 13.88
N ILE A 9 35.26 -5.71 15.10
CA ILE A 9 33.88 -5.22 15.40
C ILE A 9 33.69 -3.77 14.94
N THR A 10 34.68 -2.91 15.12
CA THR A 10 34.61 -1.52 14.62
C THR A 10 34.69 -1.45 13.10
N LEU A 11 35.44 -2.31 12.44
CA LEU A 11 35.45 -2.40 10.98
C LEU A 11 34.13 -2.94 10.41
N LEU A 12 33.52 -3.94 11.03
CA LEU A 12 32.21 -4.45 10.68
C LEU A 12 31.11 -3.42 10.96
N GLY A 13 31.20 -2.66 12.04
CA GLY A 13 30.28 -1.58 12.36
C GLY A 13 30.38 -0.42 11.36
N CYS A 14 31.60 -0.04 10.96
CA CYS A 14 31.81 0.97 9.92
C CYS A 14 31.34 0.51 8.54
N LEU A 15 31.53 -0.76 8.20
CA LEU A 15 31.03 -1.33 6.94
C LEU A 15 29.50 -1.38 6.91
N PHE A 16 28.89 -1.72 8.01
CA PHE A 16 27.42 -1.73 8.15
C PHE A 16 26.83 -0.31 8.07
N LEU A 17 27.47 0.68 8.70
CA LEU A 17 27.08 2.08 8.59
C LEU A 17 27.25 2.65 7.17
N LEU A 18 28.27 2.22 6.43
CA LEU A 18 28.48 2.59 5.04
C LEU A 18 27.42 1.98 4.12
N ILE A 19 26.97 0.75 4.38
CA ILE A 19 25.91 0.10 3.62
C ILE A 19 24.56 0.78 3.91
N THR A 20 24.28 1.15 5.16
CA THR A 20 23.04 1.86 5.51
C THR A 20 23.02 3.30 5.01
N SER A 21 24.16 3.97 4.93
CA SER A 21 24.23 5.32 4.37
C SER A 21 24.12 5.35 2.84
N SER A 22 24.49 4.27 2.15
CA SER A 22 24.30 4.17 0.70
C SER A 22 22.88 3.75 0.30
N SER A 23 22.11 3.14 1.19
CA SER A 23 20.70 2.84 0.95
C SER A 23 19.76 4.04 1.21
N GLY A 24 20.26 5.13 1.77
CA GLY A 24 19.53 6.38 1.97
C GLY A 24 19.54 7.33 0.77
N THR A 25 20.13 6.92 -0.35
CA THR A 25 20.10 7.74 -1.56
C THR A 25 18.82 7.48 -2.34
N ASP A 26 17.90 8.39 -2.27
CA ASP A 26 16.93 8.82 -3.29
C ASP A 26 16.37 7.74 -4.24
N ASN A 27 16.28 6.51 -3.80
CA ASN A 27 15.53 5.50 -4.52
C ASN A 27 14.04 5.62 -4.15
N GLY A 28 13.59 6.86 -3.99
CA GLY A 28 12.17 7.16 -3.98
C GLY A 28 11.59 6.57 -5.26
N PHE A 29 10.53 5.79 -5.12
CA PHE A 29 9.81 5.27 -6.26
C PHE A 29 9.52 6.42 -7.21
N GLN A 30 9.98 6.28 -8.44
CA GLN A 30 9.93 7.39 -9.38
C GLN A 30 8.65 7.38 -10.19
N THR A 31 7.91 6.28 -10.20
CA THR A 31 6.66 6.16 -10.97
C THR A 31 5.52 5.59 -10.13
N PRO A 32 4.27 5.96 -10.44
CA PRO A 32 3.10 5.42 -9.75
C PRO A 32 2.97 3.90 -9.89
N GLU A 33 3.44 3.33 -10.99
CA GLU A 33 3.43 1.89 -11.22
C GLU A 33 4.34 1.15 -10.23
N GLN A 34 5.50 1.73 -9.90
CA GLN A 34 6.41 1.18 -8.90
C GLN A 34 5.79 1.19 -7.51
N TYR A 35 5.11 2.29 -7.12
CA TYR A 35 4.33 2.32 -5.88
C TYR A 35 3.27 1.22 -5.86
N ALA A 36 2.48 1.10 -6.91
CA ALA A 36 1.42 0.11 -7.00
C ALA A 36 1.95 -1.33 -6.89
N GLN A 37 3.06 -1.63 -7.55
CA GLN A 37 3.68 -2.96 -7.49
C GLN A 37 4.11 -3.33 -6.07
N ILE A 38 4.85 -2.45 -5.41
CA ILE A 38 5.38 -2.74 -4.07
C ILE A 38 4.27 -2.79 -3.02
N VAL A 39 3.26 -1.95 -3.14
CA VAL A 39 2.07 -2.03 -2.29
C VAL A 39 1.36 -3.39 -2.45
N GLN A 40 1.23 -3.89 -3.68
CA GLN A 40 0.66 -5.21 -3.91
C GLN A 40 1.49 -6.33 -3.27
N GLU A 41 2.82 -6.21 -3.29
CA GLU A 41 3.72 -7.14 -2.62
C GLU A 41 3.52 -7.11 -1.10
N HIS A 42 3.43 -5.92 -0.48
CA HIS A 42 3.10 -5.79 0.95
C HIS A 42 1.74 -6.42 1.28
N PHE A 43 0.72 -6.15 0.50
CA PHE A 43 -0.61 -6.75 0.73
C PHE A 43 -0.62 -8.26 0.55
N ALA A 44 0.17 -8.80 -0.38
CA ALA A 44 0.33 -10.25 -0.56
C ALA A 44 1.04 -10.91 0.63
N ASN A 45 1.90 -10.17 1.32
CA ASN A 45 2.60 -10.60 2.54
C ASN A 45 1.82 -10.29 3.83
N GLU A 46 0.58 -9.82 3.72
CA GLU A 46 -0.26 -9.41 4.86
C GLU A 46 0.28 -8.19 5.63
N GLU A 47 1.17 -7.43 5.04
CA GLU A 47 1.77 -6.21 5.59
C GLU A 47 0.92 -4.97 5.24
N TRP A 48 -0.34 -4.96 5.68
CA TRP A 48 -1.34 -3.99 5.26
C TRP A 48 -1.00 -2.55 5.63
N GLU A 49 -0.49 -2.32 6.84
CA GLU A 49 -0.10 -0.97 7.29
C GLU A 49 1.09 -0.41 6.51
N ALA A 50 2.11 -1.23 6.25
CA ALA A 50 3.26 -0.82 5.45
C ALA A 50 2.83 -0.46 4.01
N GLY A 51 1.95 -1.26 3.43
CA GLY A 51 1.36 -0.96 2.12
C GLY A 51 0.55 0.33 2.12
N LYS A 52 -0.22 0.59 3.17
CA LYS A 52 -0.98 1.83 3.32
C LYS A 52 -0.08 3.07 3.40
N GLU A 53 0.95 3.04 4.25
CA GLU A 53 1.90 4.16 4.37
C GLU A 53 2.52 4.51 3.01
N LEU A 54 2.90 3.49 2.25
CA LEU A 54 3.45 3.66 0.92
C LEU A 54 2.42 4.20 -0.08
N LEU A 55 1.15 3.80 0.05
CA LEU A 55 0.04 4.36 -0.76
C LEU A 55 -0.20 5.83 -0.46
N GLU A 56 -0.17 6.24 0.80
CA GLU A 56 -0.34 7.63 1.20
C GLU A 56 0.78 8.50 0.60
N GLU A 57 2.01 8.03 0.65
CA GLU A 57 3.14 8.69 0.00
C GLU A 57 2.95 8.76 -1.53
N GLY A 58 2.59 7.65 -2.14
CA GLY A 58 2.35 7.57 -3.59
C GLY A 58 1.23 8.49 -4.05
N LEU A 59 0.11 8.55 -3.33
CA LEU A 59 -1.02 9.43 -3.64
C LEU A 59 -0.73 10.90 -3.39
N GLN A 60 0.14 11.22 -2.42
CA GLN A 60 0.61 12.59 -2.22
C GLN A 60 1.45 13.07 -3.40
N LYS A 61 2.31 12.19 -3.92
CA LYS A 61 3.21 12.50 -5.05
C LYS A 61 2.49 12.44 -6.39
N TYR A 62 1.57 11.51 -6.54
CA TYR A 62 0.81 11.25 -7.77
C TYR A 62 -0.70 11.21 -7.46
N PRO A 63 -1.33 12.37 -7.27
CA PRO A 63 -2.77 12.42 -7.09
C PRO A 63 -3.49 11.98 -8.37
N ASN A 64 -4.65 11.37 -8.23
CA ASN A 64 -5.50 10.94 -9.35
C ASN A 64 -4.91 9.80 -10.20
N VAL A 65 -4.16 8.89 -9.57
CA VAL A 65 -3.72 7.65 -10.21
C VAL A 65 -4.67 6.52 -9.82
N SER A 66 -5.43 6.06 -10.78
CA SER A 66 -6.49 5.05 -10.61
C SER A 66 -6.03 3.80 -9.89
N ASP A 67 -4.83 3.29 -10.18
CA ASP A 67 -4.32 2.06 -9.57
C ASP A 67 -3.97 2.26 -8.09
N LEU A 68 -3.46 3.43 -7.71
CA LEU A 68 -3.18 3.75 -6.31
C LEU A 68 -4.48 3.95 -5.53
N GLU A 69 -5.47 4.62 -6.12
CA GLU A 69 -6.80 4.79 -5.53
C GLU A 69 -7.51 3.44 -5.35
N TRP A 70 -7.43 2.55 -6.35
CA TRP A 70 -7.96 1.19 -6.21
C TRP A 70 -7.29 0.42 -5.07
N LEU A 71 -5.97 0.48 -4.93
CA LEU A 71 -5.25 -0.18 -3.85
C LEU A 71 -5.61 0.39 -2.47
N MET A 72 -5.85 1.70 -2.37
CA MET A 72 -6.36 2.32 -1.14
C MET A 72 -7.77 1.81 -0.83
N GLY A 73 -8.63 1.68 -1.83
CA GLY A 73 -9.95 1.05 -1.69
C GLY A 73 -9.85 -0.40 -1.20
N LYS A 74 -8.87 -1.15 -1.69
CA LYS A 74 -8.59 -2.53 -1.26
C LYS A 74 -8.13 -2.59 0.20
N TYR A 75 -7.27 -1.67 0.64
CA TYR A 75 -6.88 -1.55 2.04
C TYR A 75 -8.09 -1.32 2.95
N TRP A 76 -8.93 -0.33 2.63
CA TRP A 76 -10.11 -0.02 3.43
C TRP A 76 -11.16 -1.13 3.42
N PHE A 77 -11.26 -1.89 2.32
CA PHE A 77 -12.08 -3.10 2.27
C PHE A 77 -11.58 -4.15 3.27
N HIS A 78 -10.27 -4.38 3.33
CA HIS A 78 -9.65 -5.27 4.32
C HIS A 78 -9.96 -4.83 5.76
N GLU A 79 -9.86 -3.53 6.02
CA GLU A 79 -10.19 -2.93 7.33
C GLU A 79 -11.71 -2.90 7.62
N LYS A 80 -12.54 -3.39 6.71
CA LYS A 80 -14.00 -3.38 6.80
C LYS A 80 -14.61 -1.98 6.91
N ASN A 81 -13.86 -0.96 6.53
CA ASN A 81 -14.37 0.40 6.38
C ASN A 81 -14.90 0.59 4.96
N TYR A 82 -16.12 0.12 4.73
CA TYR A 82 -16.72 0.07 3.40
C TYR A 82 -17.04 1.45 2.82
N ASP A 83 -17.26 2.46 3.66
CA ASP A 83 -17.50 3.84 3.20
C ASP A 83 -16.22 4.43 2.60
N GLN A 84 -15.07 4.27 3.27
CA GLN A 84 -13.78 4.69 2.74
C GLN A 84 -13.38 3.86 1.52
N SER A 85 -13.62 2.56 1.55
CA SER A 85 -13.39 1.70 0.39
C SER A 85 -14.15 2.20 -0.83
N ARG A 86 -15.46 2.44 -0.69
CA ARG A 86 -16.30 2.98 -1.76
C ARG A 86 -15.78 4.31 -2.30
N TYR A 87 -15.41 5.23 -1.42
CA TYR A 87 -14.89 6.54 -1.80
C TYR A 87 -13.67 6.42 -2.74
N HIS A 88 -12.68 5.63 -2.35
CA HIS A 88 -11.47 5.44 -3.15
C HIS A 88 -11.72 4.64 -4.44
N LEU A 89 -12.64 3.68 -4.42
CA LEU A 89 -12.98 2.89 -5.61
C LEU A 89 -13.73 3.72 -6.66
N VAL A 90 -14.66 4.57 -6.24
CA VAL A 90 -15.35 5.51 -7.14
C VAL A 90 -14.33 6.47 -7.74
N LYS A 91 -13.43 7.01 -6.94
CA LYS A 91 -12.37 7.89 -7.42
C LYS A 91 -11.45 7.18 -8.44
N ALA A 92 -11.07 5.92 -8.18
CA ALA A 92 -10.30 5.13 -9.11
C ALA A 92 -11.01 4.95 -10.47
N ILE A 93 -12.33 4.76 -10.46
CA ILE A 93 -13.14 4.62 -11.69
C ILE A 93 -13.29 5.97 -12.41
N ASP A 94 -13.41 7.07 -11.67
CA ASP A 94 -13.46 8.43 -12.26
C ASP A 94 -12.14 8.79 -12.94
N ASP A 95 -11.00 8.41 -12.34
CA ASP A 95 -9.67 8.63 -12.91
C ASP A 95 -9.40 7.70 -14.12
N ASN A 96 -9.88 6.47 -14.08
CA ASN A 96 -9.80 5.53 -15.18
C ASN A 96 -11.03 4.62 -15.24
N TYR A 97 -11.96 4.96 -16.10
CA TYR A 97 -13.20 4.17 -16.28
C TYR A 97 -12.96 2.70 -16.63
N ASN A 98 -11.81 2.37 -17.22
CA ASN A 98 -11.47 1.00 -17.60
C ASN A 98 -10.79 0.18 -16.48
N ASN A 99 -10.66 0.74 -15.27
CA ASN A 99 -10.14 -0.02 -14.13
C ASN A 99 -11.12 -1.11 -13.68
N VAL A 100 -10.96 -2.30 -14.25
CA VAL A 100 -11.82 -3.47 -13.98
C VAL A 100 -11.70 -3.92 -12.53
N ASN A 101 -10.51 -3.82 -11.94
CA ASN A 101 -10.28 -4.23 -10.54
C ASN A 101 -11.06 -3.34 -9.56
N ALA A 102 -11.06 -2.03 -9.80
CA ALA A 102 -11.84 -1.10 -8.99
C ALA A 102 -13.36 -1.35 -9.11
N LYS A 103 -13.84 -1.62 -10.32
CA LYS A 103 -15.27 -1.95 -10.56
C LYS A 103 -15.70 -3.22 -9.85
N HIS A 104 -14.91 -4.29 -9.93
CA HIS A 104 -15.23 -5.55 -9.27
C HIS A 104 -15.30 -5.38 -7.76
N LEU A 105 -14.28 -4.74 -7.16
CA LEU A 105 -14.26 -4.54 -5.72
C LEU A 105 -15.40 -3.60 -5.26
N LEU A 106 -15.78 -2.62 -6.06
CA LEU A 106 -16.91 -1.75 -5.74
C LEU A 106 -18.22 -2.54 -5.67
N VAL A 107 -18.44 -3.49 -6.57
CA VAL A 107 -19.62 -4.38 -6.51
C VAL A 107 -19.64 -5.18 -5.21
N ASP A 108 -18.49 -5.73 -4.80
CA ASP A 108 -18.38 -6.47 -3.54
C ASP A 108 -18.71 -5.58 -2.33
N VAL A 109 -18.22 -4.35 -2.30
CA VAL A 109 -18.53 -3.36 -1.26
C VAL A 109 -20.02 -3.04 -1.23
N GLU A 110 -20.64 -2.83 -2.39
CA GLU A 110 -22.07 -2.50 -2.48
C GLU A 110 -22.96 -3.67 -2.03
N ASP A 111 -22.60 -4.89 -2.40
CA ASP A 111 -23.35 -6.08 -2.00
C ASP A 111 -23.29 -6.29 -0.48
N ILE A 112 -22.12 -6.13 0.13
CA ILE A 112 -21.95 -6.23 1.58
C ILE A 112 -22.77 -5.13 2.27
N THR A 113 -22.69 -3.89 1.81
CA THR A 113 -23.40 -2.76 2.45
C THR A 113 -24.91 -2.84 2.28
N LYS A 114 -25.42 -3.31 1.14
CA LYS A 114 -26.85 -3.57 0.93
C LYS A 114 -27.36 -4.67 1.87
N CYS A 115 -26.59 -5.72 2.04
CA CYS A 115 -26.91 -6.83 2.92
C CYS A 115 -27.01 -6.36 4.39
N CYS A 116 -26.11 -5.50 4.84
CA CYS A 116 -26.14 -4.94 6.20
C CYS A 116 -27.30 -3.96 6.45
N LEU A 117 -27.81 -3.31 5.42
CA LEU A 117 -28.94 -2.39 5.49
C LEU A 117 -30.31 -3.08 5.44
N GLN A 118 -30.36 -4.29 4.89
CA GLN A 118 -31.56 -5.11 4.91
C GLN A 118 -31.61 -5.89 6.22
N THR A 119 -32.55 -5.54 7.08
CA THR A 119 -32.82 -6.17 8.38
C THR A 119 -33.30 -7.64 8.26
N TYR A 120 -32.87 -8.37 7.26
CA TYR A 120 -33.18 -9.79 7.08
C TYR A 120 -31.97 -10.67 7.42
N PRO A 121 -32.17 -11.77 8.15
CA PRO A 121 -31.09 -12.61 8.67
C PRO A 121 -30.43 -13.52 7.62
N VAL A 122 -30.36 -13.14 6.37
CA VAL A 122 -29.88 -13.95 5.24
C VAL A 122 -28.73 -13.24 4.51
N CYS A 123 -27.87 -12.61 5.27
CA CYS A 123 -26.59 -12.14 4.72
C CYS A 123 -25.48 -13.12 5.05
#